data_b3b1a91f6f82f2c0a49b160725c87c93
#
_entry.id   b3b1a91f6f82f2c0a49b160725c87c93
#
_cell.length_a   1.000
_cell.length_b   1.000
_cell.length_c   1.000
_cell.angle_alpha   90.00
_cell.angle_beta   90.00
_cell.angle_gamma   90.00
#
_symmetry.space_group_name_H-M   'P 1'
#
loop_
_entity.id
_entity.type
_entity.pdbx_description
1 polymer ?
#
loop_
_entity_poly.entity_id
_entity_poly.type
_entity_poly.pdbx_seq_one_letter_code
_entity_poly.pdbx_strand_id
1 'polypeptide(L)'
;MGKKWLDIVYNEKSSVRLKEHYKNWASKYDNDLIDWGYAYPTQVKKILESNIKIKRNSKILDAGCGTGLVAETLNDMKFNNIIGLDYSIDMLKIAKSKKIYKKLIQESLSKKTTLRSNQFDVVLCTGVLTSGHVGAKAINELIRVTKNQGYLILSIAESI
;
A
#
# COMPACT_ATOMS: atom_id res chain seq x y z
N MET A 1 12.27 21.20 -5.58
CA MET A 1 12.84 19.94 -6.13
C MET A 1 11.98 18.69 -5.83
N GLY A 2 11.13 18.68 -4.84
CA GLY A 2 10.42 17.49 -4.34
C GLY A 2 9.38 16.85 -5.26
N LYS A 3 8.57 17.64 -5.96
CA LYS A 3 7.49 17.11 -6.84
C LYS A 3 8.00 16.33 -8.08
N LYS A 4 9.27 16.48 -8.46
CA LYS A 4 9.83 15.85 -9.67
C LYS A 4 9.72 14.32 -9.70
N TRP A 5 9.88 13.64 -8.56
CA TRP A 5 9.76 12.18 -8.48
C TRP A 5 8.32 11.71 -8.61
N LEU A 6 7.37 12.40 -7.99
CA LEU A 6 5.94 12.09 -8.14
C LEU A 6 5.49 12.26 -9.60
N ASP A 7 5.90 13.36 -10.24
CA ASP A 7 5.57 13.60 -11.66
C ASP A 7 6.15 12.50 -12.56
N ILE A 8 7.39 12.06 -12.29
CA ILE A 8 8.02 10.96 -13.04
C ILE A 8 7.23 9.66 -12.84
N VAL A 9 6.93 9.32 -11.60
CA VAL A 9 6.28 8.05 -11.26
C VAL A 9 4.83 8.01 -11.76
N TYR A 10 4.08 9.10 -11.64
CA TYR A 10 2.68 9.15 -12.09
C TYR A 10 2.53 9.20 -13.61
N ASN A 11 3.52 9.74 -14.34
CA ASN A 11 3.48 9.80 -15.80
C ASN A 11 4.16 8.61 -16.48
N GLU A 12 4.85 7.73 -15.75
CA GLU A 12 5.53 6.58 -16.34
C GLU A 12 4.55 5.45 -16.67
N LYS A 13 4.42 5.13 -17.97
CA LYS A 13 3.55 4.08 -18.47
C LYS A 13 4.23 2.70 -18.55
N SER A 14 5.53 2.65 -18.47
CA SER A 14 6.31 1.42 -18.52
C SER A 14 6.51 0.85 -17.12
N SER A 15 5.98 -0.34 -16.86
CA SER A 15 6.15 -1.04 -15.57
C SER A 15 7.62 -1.32 -15.22
N VAL A 16 8.48 -1.48 -16.23
CA VAL A 16 9.92 -1.72 -16.04
C VAL A 16 10.60 -0.44 -15.57
N ARG A 17 10.36 0.69 -16.25
CA ARG A 17 10.92 2.00 -15.86
C ARG A 17 10.37 2.49 -14.54
N LEU A 18 9.10 2.25 -14.29
CA LEU A 18 8.48 2.56 -13.00
C LEU A 18 9.19 1.86 -11.84
N LYS A 19 9.52 0.57 -12.02
CA LYS A 19 10.28 -0.20 -11.03
C LYS A 19 11.69 0.37 -10.81
N GLU A 20 12.34 0.82 -11.85
CA GLU A 20 13.67 1.46 -11.77
C GLU A 20 13.60 2.81 -11.06
N HIS A 21 12.58 3.60 -11.33
CA HIS A 21 12.35 4.86 -10.61
C HIS A 21 12.16 4.64 -9.10
N TYR A 22 11.32 3.69 -8.70
CA TYR A 22 11.14 3.37 -7.29
C TYR A 22 12.43 2.82 -6.65
N LYS A 23 13.23 2.02 -7.35
CA LYS A 23 14.53 1.56 -6.87
C LYS A 23 15.47 2.72 -6.54
N ASN A 24 15.56 3.69 -7.44
CA ASN A 24 16.45 4.84 -7.28
C ASN A 24 15.96 5.83 -6.21
N TRP A 25 14.66 5.84 -5.94
CA TRP A 25 14.04 6.74 -4.97
C TRP A 25 13.90 6.12 -3.57
N ALA A 26 13.92 4.80 -3.45
CA ALA A 26 13.58 4.06 -2.24
C ALA A 26 14.28 4.57 -0.95
N SER A 27 15.55 4.97 -1.03
CA SER A 27 16.32 5.43 0.13
C SER A 27 15.89 6.81 0.68
N LYS A 28 15.19 7.62 -0.13
CA LYS A 28 14.72 8.96 0.25
C LYS A 28 13.19 9.04 0.33
N TYR A 29 12.51 7.98 -0.09
CA TYR A 29 11.08 7.93 -0.31
C TYR A 29 10.28 8.42 0.90
N ASP A 30 10.55 7.88 2.08
CA ASP A 30 9.80 8.22 3.29
C ASP A 30 9.94 9.68 3.67
N ASN A 31 11.17 10.21 3.64
CA ASN A 31 11.43 11.61 3.97
C ASN A 31 10.77 12.55 2.98
N ASP A 32 10.91 12.27 1.69
CA ASP A 32 10.29 13.07 0.64
C ASP A 32 8.76 13.09 0.76
N LEU A 33 8.14 11.95 1.03
CA LEU A 33 6.69 11.87 1.21
C LEU A 33 6.20 12.62 2.46
N ILE A 34 6.93 12.53 3.56
CA ILE A 34 6.62 13.28 4.79
C ILE A 34 6.72 14.78 4.52
N ASP A 35 7.78 15.24 3.87
CA ASP A 35 8.00 16.64 3.52
C ASP A 35 6.93 17.18 2.56
N TRP A 36 6.36 16.34 1.71
CA TRP A 36 5.28 16.72 0.78
C TRP A 36 3.88 16.60 1.35
N GLY A 37 3.75 16.25 2.63
CA GLY A 37 2.47 16.14 3.30
C GLY A 37 1.66 14.90 2.89
N TYR A 38 2.32 13.77 2.67
CA TYR A 38 1.68 12.49 2.38
C TYR A 38 0.69 12.09 3.48
N ALA A 39 -0.60 12.27 3.20
CA ALA A 39 -1.65 12.24 4.22
C ALA A 39 -2.27 10.85 4.44
N TYR A 40 -1.98 9.86 3.61
CA TYR A 40 -2.65 8.54 3.70
C TYR A 40 -2.52 7.85 5.06
N PRO A 41 -1.35 7.83 5.72
CA PRO A 41 -1.23 7.25 7.06
C PRO A 41 -2.22 7.87 8.06
N THR A 42 -2.30 9.20 8.08
CA THR A 42 -3.23 9.94 8.96
C THR A 42 -4.69 9.69 8.60
N GLN A 43 -5.01 9.61 7.32
CA GLN A 43 -6.38 9.36 6.86
C GLN A 43 -6.83 7.93 7.17
N VAL A 44 -5.97 6.93 6.95
CA VAL A 44 -6.22 5.54 7.33
C VAL A 44 -6.46 5.45 8.83
N LYS A 45 -5.66 6.11 9.66
CA LYS A 45 -5.87 6.17 11.11
C LYS A 45 -7.26 6.69 11.45
N LYS A 46 -7.66 7.84 10.91
CA LYS A 46 -8.99 8.44 11.14
C LYS A 46 -10.12 7.50 10.75
N ILE A 47 -10.03 6.84 9.61
CA ILE A 47 -11.05 5.89 9.15
C ILE A 47 -11.17 4.72 10.12
N LEU A 48 -10.05 4.14 10.53
CA LEU A 48 -10.03 2.99 11.43
C LEU A 48 -10.52 3.34 12.85
N GLU A 49 -10.30 4.57 13.31
CA GLU A 49 -10.77 5.04 14.63
C GLU A 49 -12.26 5.40 14.64
N SER A 50 -12.78 5.94 13.53
CA SER A 50 -14.11 6.55 13.50
C SER A 50 -15.20 5.63 12.95
N ASN A 51 -14.88 4.81 11.94
CA ASN A 51 -15.89 4.18 11.10
C ASN A 51 -15.85 2.64 11.12
N ILE A 52 -14.84 2.04 11.72
CA ILE A 52 -14.58 0.61 11.59
C ILE A 52 -14.37 -0.05 12.95
N LYS A 53 -15.16 -1.09 13.21
CA LYS A 53 -15.00 -1.93 14.41
C LYS A 53 -14.17 -3.17 14.06
N ILE A 54 -12.86 -3.09 14.27
CA ILE A 54 -11.94 -4.22 14.05
C ILE A 54 -11.13 -4.51 15.32
N LYS A 55 -10.75 -5.78 15.48
CA LYS A 55 -9.92 -6.23 16.60
C LYS A 55 -8.44 -5.94 16.32
N ARG A 56 -7.63 -5.74 17.34
CA ARG A 56 -6.18 -5.50 17.18
C ARG A 56 -5.42 -6.65 16.51
N ASN A 57 -5.96 -7.86 16.59
CA ASN A 57 -5.41 -9.04 15.90
C ASN A 57 -6.07 -9.32 14.54
N SER A 58 -6.97 -8.47 14.06
CA SER A 58 -7.55 -8.58 12.72
C SER A 58 -6.46 -8.68 11.68
N LYS A 59 -6.67 -9.53 10.68
CA LYS A 59 -5.72 -9.77 9.61
C LYS A 59 -5.83 -8.67 8.55
N ILE A 60 -4.79 -7.87 8.43
CA ILE A 60 -4.75 -6.69 7.55
C ILE A 60 -3.80 -6.97 6.38
N LEU A 61 -4.25 -6.67 5.16
CA LEU A 61 -3.40 -6.57 3.98
C LEU A 61 -3.12 -5.11 3.69
N ASP A 62 -1.85 -4.76 3.61
CA ASP A 62 -1.35 -3.51 3.07
C ASP A 62 -0.90 -3.78 1.62
N ALA A 63 -1.78 -3.53 0.67
CA ALA A 63 -1.62 -3.84 -0.74
C ALA A 63 -0.99 -2.66 -1.48
N GLY A 64 0.23 -2.87 -2.01
CA GLY A 64 1.09 -1.79 -2.47
C GLY A 64 1.74 -1.07 -1.29
N CYS A 65 2.28 -1.86 -0.36
CA CYS A 65 2.76 -1.35 0.91
C CYS A 65 3.99 -0.42 0.81
N GLY A 66 4.68 -0.42 -0.33
CA GLY A 66 5.89 0.37 -0.52
C GLY A 66 6.92 0.12 0.58
N THR A 67 7.38 1.19 1.19
CA THR A 67 8.33 1.17 2.33
C THR A 67 7.66 0.92 3.68
N GLY A 68 6.32 0.88 3.75
CA GLY A 68 5.57 0.58 4.97
C GLY A 68 5.14 1.78 5.80
N LEU A 69 4.99 2.97 5.25
CA LEU A 69 4.55 4.17 6.00
C LEU A 69 3.17 4.01 6.64
N VAL A 70 2.22 3.38 5.94
CA VAL A 70 0.89 3.11 6.50
C VAL A 70 0.98 2.07 7.61
N ALA A 71 1.83 1.05 7.45
CA ALA A 71 2.02 0.02 8.46
C ALA A 71 2.63 0.56 9.76
N GLU A 72 3.47 1.59 9.72
CA GLU A 72 3.95 2.28 10.93
C GLU A 72 2.77 2.82 11.74
N THR A 73 1.83 3.49 11.09
CA THR A 73 0.61 3.98 11.75
C THR A 73 -0.23 2.83 12.33
N LEU A 74 -0.40 1.74 11.59
CA LEU A 74 -1.13 0.57 12.10
C LEU A 74 -0.44 -0.05 13.32
N ASN A 75 0.90 -0.10 13.32
CA ASN A 75 1.68 -0.59 14.44
C ASN A 75 1.53 0.30 15.68
N ASP A 76 1.54 1.62 15.51
CA ASP A 76 1.27 2.58 16.59
C ASP A 76 -0.13 2.40 17.18
N MET A 77 -1.10 2.07 16.34
CA MET A 77 -2.45 1.69 16.75
C MET A 77 -2.54 0.28 17.36
N LYS A 78 -1.41 -0.43 17.53
CA LYS A 78 -1.32 -1.78 18.11
C LYS A 78 -1.93 -2.90 17.27
N PHE A 79 -2.10 -2.71 15.97
CA PHE A 79 -2.35 -3.81 15.06
C PHE A 79 -1.07 -4.62 14.86
N ASN A 80 -1.16 -5.96 14.97
CA ASN A 80 0.00 -6.83 14.96
C ASN A 80 -0.07 -7.97 13.93
N ASN A 81 -1.09 -7.99 13.09
CA ASN A 81 -1.30 -9.04 12.10
C ASN A 81 -1.37 -8.43 10.68
N ILE A 82 -0.28 -7.76 10.31
CA ILE A 82 -0.17 -7.01 9.07
C ILE A 82 0.66 -7.80 8.05
N ILE A 83 0.14 -7.96 6.85
CA ILE A 83 0.82 -8.55 5.70
C ILE A 83 0.98 -7.46 4.66
N GLY A 84 2.19 -7.27 4.16
CA GLY A 84 2.50 -6.33 3.10
C GLY A 84 2.67 -7.03 1.75
N LEU A 85 2.16 -6.42 0.70
CA LEU A 85 2.34 -6.85 -0.68
C LEU A 85 2.80 -5.67 -1.52
N ASP A 86 3.91 -5.85 -2.25
CA ASP A 86 4.39 -4.88 -3.22
C ASP A 86 5.12 -5.58 -4.37
N TYR A 87 5.17 -4.96 -5.54
CA TYR A 87 5.91 -5.52 -6.67
C TYR A 87 7.41 -5.17 -6.64
N SER A 88 7.79 -4.12 -5.91
CA SER A 88 9.15 -3.61 -5.82
C SER A 88 9.92 -4.28 -4.70
N ILE A 89 10.92 -5.09 -5.04
CA ILE A 89 11.78 -5.74 -4.05
C ILE A 89 12.58 -4.71 -3.21
N ASP A 90 12.92 -3.57 -3.80
CA ASP A 90 13.71 -2.55 -3.11
C ASP A 90 12.86 -1.82 -2.05
N MET A 91 11.58 -1.57 -2.34
CA MET A 91 10.62 -1.08 -1.35
C MET A 91 10.41 -2.09 -0.23
N LEU A 92 10.24 -3.36 -0.56
CA LEU A 92 10.06 -4.43 0.42
C LEU A 92 11.28 -4.63 1.33
N LYS A 93 12.50 -4.36 0.86
CA LYS A 93 13.71 -4.37 1.70
C LYS A 93 13.62 -3.32 2.82
N ILE A 94 13.15 -2.12 2.50
CA ILE A 94 12.94 -1.05 3.49
C ILE A 94 11.80 -1.42 4.44
N ALA A 95 10.66 -1.87 3.90
CA ALA A 95 9.54 -2.34 4.72
C ALA A 95 9.96 -3.44 5.70
N LYS A 96 10.82 -4.38 5.26
CA LYS A 96 11.36 -5.46 6.09
C LYS A 96 12.22 -4.93 7.25
N SER A 97 13.01 -3.89 7.02
CA SER A 97 13.87 -3.31 8.07
C SER A 97 13.07 -2.70 9.22
N LYS A 98 11.82 -2.29 8.98
CA LYS A 98 10.91 -1.74 10.00
C LYS A 98 10.37 -2.80 10.96
N LYS A 99 10.44 -4.09 10.62
CA LYS A 99 10.04 -5.23 11.48
C LYS A 99 8.57 -5.21 11.94
N ILE A 100 7.69 -4.62 11.16
CA ILE A 100 6.26 -4.46 11.47
C ILE A 100 5.43 -5.60 10.86
N TYR A 101 5.74 -5.99 9.64
CA TYR A 101 4.98 -6.99 8.91
C TYR A 101 5.25 -8.41 9.39
N LYS A 102 4.20 -9.20 9.57
CA LYS A 102 4.35 -10.66 9.77
C LYS A 102 4.86 -11.36 8.51
N LYS A 103 4.48 -10.86 7.34
CA LYS A 103 4.90 -11.39 6.06
C LYS A 103 4.94 -10.25 5.03
N LEU A 104 5.94 -10.29 4.17
CA LEU A 104 6.05 -9.46 2.98
C LEU A 104 6.01 -10.35 1.74
N ILE A 105 5.25 -9.94 0.73
CA ILE A 105 5.00 -10.70 -0.49
C ILE A 105 5.36 -9.83 -1.67
N GLN A 106 6.24 -10.34 -2.54
CA GLN A 106 6.60 -9.65 -3.78
C GLN A 106 5.69 -10.13 -4.91
N GLU A 107 4.60 -9.42 -5.13
CA GLU A 107 3.66 -9.68 -6.22
C GLU A 107 3.06 -8.39 -6.77
N SER A 108 2.51 -8.45 -7.99
CA SER A 108 1.82 -7.32 -8.63
C SER A 108 0.31 -7.48 -8.55
N LEU A 109 -0.38 -6.39 -8.22
CA LEU A 109 -1.84 -6.31 -8.25
C LEU A 109 -2.42 -6.24 -9.67
N SER A 110 -1.58 -6.15 -10.70
CA SER A 110 -2.04 -6.18 -12.10
C SER A 110 -2.56 -7.53 -12.56
N LYS A 111 -2.34 -8.58 -11.77
CA LYS A 111 -2.78 -9.95 -12.00
C LYS A 111 -3.27 -10.60 -10.72
N LYS A 112 -3.93 -11.76 -10.84
CA LYS A 112 -4.33 -12.57 -9.68
C LYS A 112 -3.09 -12.93 -8.84
N THR A 113 -3.18 -12.64 -7.54
CA THR A 113 -2.10 -12.96 -6.58
C THR A 113 -2.23 -14.39 -6.04
N THR A 114 -1.20 -14.85 -5.32
CA THR A 114 -1.21 -16.14 -4.61
C THR A 114 -2.04 -16.10 -3.32
N LEU A 115 -2.57 -14.94 -2.94
CA LEU A 115 -3.43 -14.78 -1.77
C LEU A 115 -4.76 -15.53 -1.96
N ARG A 116 -5.28 -16.09 -0.87
CA ARG A 116 -6.56 -16.79 -0.87
C ARG A 116 -7.73 -15.81 -0.90
N SER A 117 -8.86 -16.24 -1.49
CA SER A 117 -10.11 -15.49 -1.39
C SER A 117 -10.58 -15.41 0.08
N ASN A 118 -11.28 -14.33 0.44
CA ASN A 118 -11.85 -14.12 1.77
C ASN A 118 -10.81 -14.31 2.90
N GLN A 119 -9.62 -13.73 2.74
CA GLN A 119 -8.50 -13.97 3.65
C GLN A 119 -8.32 -12.87 4.70
N PHE A 120 -8.65 -11.63 4.38
CA PHE A 120 -8.33 -10.47 5.20
C PHE A 120 -9.58 -9.79 5.76
N ASP A 121 -9.50 -9.38 7.03
CA ASP A 121 -10.55 -8.60 7.69
C ASP A 121 -10.55 -7.16 7.18
N VAL A 122 -9.37 -6.63 6.87
CA VAL A 122 -9.17 -5.30 6.28
C VAL A 122 -8.16 -5.39 5.15
N VAL A 123 -8.45 -4.75 4.04
CA VAL A 123 -7.53 -4.54 2.93
C VAL A 123 -7.35 -3.05 2.71
N LEU A 124 -6.12 -2.58 2.77
CA LEU A 124 -5.72 -1.21 2.48
C LEU A 124 -5.01 -1.18 1.12
N CYS A 125 -5.32 -0.19 0.29
CA CYS A 125 -4.59 0.07 -0.94
C CYS A 125 -4.53 1.58 -1.18
N THR A 126 -3.45 2.21 -0.73
CA THR A 126 -3.29 3.67 -0.76
C THR A 126 -2.11 4.08 -1.63
N GLY A 127 -2.31 5.11 -2.47
CA GLY A 127 -1.26 5.62 -3.37
C GLY A 127 -0.90 4.68 -4.53
N VAL A 128 -1.72 3.67 -4.81
CA VAL A 128 -1.45 2.64 -5.84
C VAL A 128 -2.37 2.77 -7.04
N LEU A 129 -3.65 3.07 -6.81
CA LEU A 129 -4.66 3.17 -7.87
C LEU A 129 -4.61 4.56 -8.51
N THR A 130 -3.65 4.73 -9.42
CA THR A 130 -3.44 5.95 -10.19
C THR A 130 -3.46 5.65 -11.67
N SER A 131 -3.64 6.67 -12.51
CA SER A 131 -3.76 6.55 -13.97
C SER A 131 -2.49 6.03 -14.65
N GLY A 132 -1.89 5.01 -14.25
CA GLY A 132 -0.67 4.44 -14.87
C GLY A 132 -0.14 3.22 -14.14
N HIS A 133 -0.56 3.00 -12.91
CA HIS A 133 0.02 1.94 -12.10
C HIS A 133 -0.77 0.63 -12.10
N VAL A 134 -2.06 0.69 -11.77
CA VAL A 134 -2.87 -0.53 -11.67
C VAL A 134 -4.32 -0.21 -12.02
N GLY A 135 -4.86 -0.88 -13.01
CA GLY A 135 -6.22 -0.64 -13.50
C GLY A 135 -7.33 -1.30 -12.67
N ALA A 136 -8.57 -1.23 -13.18
CA ALA A 136 -9.77 -1.79 -12.54
C ALA A 136 -9.66 -3.27 -12.14
N LYS A 137 -8.79 -4.05 -12.79
CA LYS A 137 -8.54 -5.46 -12.44
C LYS A 137 -7.98 -5.62 -11.02
N ALA A 138 -7.21 -4.65 -10.51
CA ALA A 138 -6.72 -4.69 -9.15
C ALA A 138 -7.85 -4.60 -8.13
N ILE A 139 -8.86 -3.81 -8.38
CA ILE A 139 -10.02 -3.67 -7.48
C ILE A 139 -10.70 -5.02 -7.30
N ASN A 140 -10.90 -5.78 -8.39
CA ASN A 140 -11.48 -7.12 -8.32
C ASN A 140 -10.63 -8.07 -7.47
N GLU A 141 -9.31 -7.99 -7.59
CA GLU A 141 -8.38 -8.78 -6.79
C GLU A 141 -8.45 -8.40 -5.31
N LEU A 142 -8.47 -7.10 -5.00
CA LEU A 142 -8.60 -6.60 -3.63
C LEU A 142 -9.93 -7.03 -3.00
N ILE A 143 -11.03 -6.97 -3.76
CA ILE A 143 -12.34 -7.47 -3.32
C ILE A 143 -12.27 -8.99 -3.06
N ARG A 144 -11.65 -9.75 -3.95
CA ARG A 144 -11.54 -11.21 -3.84
C ARG A 144 -10.85 -11.65 -2.55
N VAL A 145 -9.79 -10.95 -2.14
CA VAL A 145 -9.02 -11.31 -0.95
C VAL A 145 -9.61 -10.76 0.35
N THR A 146 -10.52 -9.79 0.26
CA THR A 146 -11.26 -9.26 1.40
C THR A 146 -12.34 -10.26 1.84
N LYS A 147 -12.50 -10.49 3.12
CA LYS A 147 -13.56 -11.34 3.68
C LYS A 147 -14.95 -10.74 3.42
N ASN A 148 -15.97 -11.61 3.37
CA ASN A 148 -17.35 -11.15 3.49
C ASN A 148 -17.49 -10.33 4.79
N GLN A 149 -18.11 -9.15 4.69
CA GLN A 149 -18.22 -8.17 5.78
C GLN A 149 -16.86 -7.59 6.26
N GLY A 150 -15.77 -7.83 5.53
CA GLY A 150 -14.49 -7.16 5.72
C GLY A 150 -14.51 -5.75 5.12
N TYR A 151 -13.46 -5.01 5.37
CA TYR A 151 -13.33 -3.63 4.93
C TYR A 151 -12.28 -3.51 3.83
N LEU A 152 -12.62 -2.80 2.77
CA LEU A 152 -11.70 -2.42 1.69
C LEU A 152 -11.57 -0.90 1.69
N ILE A 153 -10.39 -0.39 2.00
CA ILE A 153 -10.08 1.04 2.06
C ILE A 153 -9.13 1.36 0.92
N LEU A 154 -9.57 2.20 0.02
CA LEU A 154 -8.84 2.58 -1.19
C LEU A 154 -8.59 4.08 -1.21
N SER A 155 -7.46 4.50 -1.76
CA SER A 155 -7.28 5.84 -2.30
C SER A 155 -7.29 5.79 -3.82
N ILE A 156 -8.03 6.70 -4.43
CA ILE A 156 -8.08 6.87 -5.88
C ILE A 156 -7.55 8.27 -6.17
N ALA A 157 -6.53 8.39 -7.00
CA ALA A 157 -6.08 9.68 -7.47
C ALA A 157 -6.95 10.08 -8.66
N GLU A 158 -7.57 11.27 -8.57
CA GLU A 158 -8.16 11.91 -9.75
C GLU A 158 -7.03 12.32 -10.69
N SER A 159 -7.16 11.96 -11.96
CA SER A 159 -6.33 12.53 -13.01
C SER A 159 -6.70 14.00 -13.14
N ILE A 160 -5.81 14.89 -12.75
CA ILE A 160 -5.91 16.31 -13.06
C ILE A 160 -5.58 16.51 -14.53
#